data_99975e3bc6ccf61842a5ecd5bace6ca8
#
_entry.id   99975e3bc6ccf61842a5ecd5bace6ca8
#
_cell.length_a   1.000
_cell.length_b   1.000
_cell.length_c   1.000
_cell.angle_alpha   90.00
_cell.angle_beta   90.00
_cell.angle_gamma   90.00
#
_symmetry.space_group_name_H-M   'P 1'
#
loop_
_entity.id
_entity.type
_entity.pdbx_description
1 polymer ?
#
loop_
_entity_poly.entity_id
_entity_poly.type
_entity_poly.pdbx_seq_one_letter_code
_entity_poly.pdbx_strand_id
1 'polypeptide(L)'
;MKKTLLALALVTAAATSHAANYVSFDVDQVKDTRNKAESTAQYFRAGKDMAGMNVDIQVRTAVFDKGGMLNSVEVTAGKNIAGINAFGGVGYDNGFNGKVNGDFTYGLVGLKAGAPVGPLFTFAGVKTRVNWDNDNPKQTVTWLGVSMPLTKAVSVSASLSRSLQDIEEKAVGVGLRVSY
;
A
#
# COMPACT_ATOMS: atom_id res chain seq x y z
N MET A 1 -16.80 10.98 6.52
CA MET A 1 -17.15 9.87 7.41
C MET A 1 -17.82 8.68 6.71
N LYS A 2 -18.90 8.83 5.90
CA LYS A 2 -19.56 7.68 5.26
C LYS A 2 -18.67 6.85 4.32
N LYS A 3 -17.78 7.50 3.55
CA LYS A 3 -16.87 6.82 2.61
C LYS A 3 -15.74 6.04 3.31
N THR A 4 -15.26 6.54 4.45
CA THR A 4 -14.24 5.86 5.27
C THR A 4 -14.82 4.61 5.95
N LEU A 5 -16.08 4.68 6.39
CA LEU A 5 -16.81 3.53 6.94
C LEU A 5 -17.02 2.42 5.87
N LEU A 6 -17.30 2.80 4.63
CA LEU A 6 -17.44 1.84 3.53
C LEU A 6 -16.11 1.13 3.22
N ALA A 7 -15.00 1.87 3.20
CA ALA A 7 -13.68 1.30 3.01
C ALA A 7 -13.29 0.35 4.15
N LEU A 8 -13.57 0.75 5.40
CA LEU A 8 -13.33 -0.11 6.57
C LEU A 8 -14.23 -1.36 6.55
N ALA A 9 -15.49 -1.22 6.13
CA ALA A 9 -16.40 -2.35 5.98
C ALA A 9 -15.97 -3.33 4.89
N LEU A 10 -15.43 -2.85 3.77
CA LEU A 10 -14.87 -3.69 2.71
C LEU A 10 -13.64 -4.47 3.18
N VAL A 11 -12.75 -3.84 3.95
CA VAL A 11 -11.57 -4.52 4.51
C VAL A 11 -11.97 -5.53 5.57
N THR A 12 -12.92 -5.19 6.46
CA THR A 12 -13.44 -6.16 7.43
C THR A 12 -14.17 -7.32 6.77
N ALA A 13 -14.95 -7.09 5.72
CA ALA A 13 -15.59 -8.15 4.96
C ALA A 13 -14.57 -9.07 4.25
N ALA A 14 -13.49 -8.51 3.71
CA ALA A 14 -12.39 -9.30 3.14
C ALA A 14 -11.63 -10.11 4.21
N ALA A 15 -11.47 -9.55 5.40
CA ALA A 15 -10.79 -10.21 6.52
C ALA A 15 -11.64 -11.32 7.17
N THR A 16 -12.97 -11.20 7.17
CA THR A 16 -13.88 -12.22 7.72
C THR A 16 -14.20 -13.34 6.72
N SER A 17 -13.95 -13.13 5.41
CA SER A 17 -14.01 -14.24 4.47
C SER A 17 -12.85 -15.18 4.80
N HIS A 18 -13.11 -16.45 5.12
CA HIS A 18 -12.09 -17.51 5.35
C HIS A 18 -11.12 -17.72 4.17
N ALA A 19 -11.02 -16.75 3.33
CA ALA A 19 -10.34 -16.74 2.06
C ALA A 19 -9.04 -15.92 2.06
N ALA A 20 -8.81 -15.03 3.03
CA ALA A 20 -7.58 -14.23 3.06
C ALA A 20 -6.47 -14.98 3.79
N ASN A 21 -5.29 -15.07 3.18
CA ASN A 21 -4.11 -15.67 3.81
C ASN A 21 -3.43 -14.71 4.78
N TYR A 22 -3.72 -13.41 4.69
CA TYR A 22 -3.25 -12.43 5.65
C TYR A 22 -4.12 -11.18 5.68
N VAL A 23 -4.03 -10.48 6.81
CA VAL A 23 -4.43 -9.08 6.96
C VAL A 23 -3.26 -8.29 7.55
N SER A 24 -3.10 -7.04 7.17
CA SER A 24 -2.13 -6.14 7.81
C SER A 24 -2.70 -4.75 8.03
N PHE A 25 -2.12 -4.10 9.04
CA PHE A 25 -2.33 -2.69 9.32
C PHE A 25 -0.96 -2.02 9.43
N ASP A 26 -0.76 -0.96 8.66
CA ASP A 26 0.49 -0.20 8.64
C ASP A 26 0.18 1.29 8.86
N VAL A 27 1.10 1.98 9.52
CA VAL A 27 1.04 3.44 9.72
C VAL A 27 2.36 4.03 9.24
N ASP A 28 2.27 4.98 8.33
CA ASP A 28 3.41 5.69 7.76
C ASP A 28 3.36 7.17 8.14
N GLN A 29 4.50 7.71 8.56
CA GLN A 29 4.75 9.15 8.56
C GLN A 29 5.32 9.53 7.20
N VAL A 30 4.59 10.39 6.50
CA VAL A 30 4.88 10.77 5.12
C VAL A 30 5.28 12.24 5.08
N LYS A 31 6.35 12.55 4.36
CA LYS A 31 6.82 13.91 4.12
C LYS A 31 6.95 14.18 2.63
N ASP A 32 6.21 15.16 2.13
CA ASP A 32 6.41 15.69 0.78
C ASP A 32 7.74 16.46 0.74
N THR A 33 8.63 16.06 -0.17
CA THR A 33 9.98 16.65 -0.24
C THR A 33 10.00 18.01 -0.93
N ARG A 34 8.96 18.38 -1.68
CA ARG A 34 8.85 19.65 -2.40
C ARG A 34 8.29 20.78 -1.55
N ASN A 35 7.18 20.52 -0.86
CA ASN A 35 6.46 21.54 -0.08
C ASN A 35 6.60 21.36 1.43
N LYS A 36 7.34 20.33 1.87
CA LYS A 36 7.56 19.96 3.28
C LYS A 36 6.26 19.67 4.06
N ALA A 37 5.15 19.43 3.36
CA ALA A 37 3.91 19.01 3.99
C ALA A 37 4.10 17.62 4.60
N GLU A 38 3.56 17.42 5.78
CA GLU A 38 3.58 16.16 6.50
C GLU A 38 2.17 15.58 6.53
N SER A 39 2.09 14.26 6.56
CA SER A 39 0.84 13.53 6.71
C SER A 39 1.07 12.20 7.40
N THR A 40 0.04 11.70 8.06
CA THR A 40 0.00 10.33 8.58
C THR A 40 -0.88 9.50 7.66
N ALA A 41 -0.32 8.44 7.08
CA ALA A 41 -1.05 7.51 6.25
C ALA A 41 -1.26 6.18 6.99
N GLN A 42 -2.47 5.67 6.93
CA GLN A 42 -2.88 4.37 7.47
C GLN A 42 -3.22 3.46 6.30
N TYR A 43 -2.74 2.22 6.35
CA TYR A 43 -3.00 1.22 5.34
C TYR A 43 -3.62 0.00 5.98
N PHE A 44 -4.72 -0.45 5.41
CA PHE A 44 -5.28 -1.77 5.66
C PHE A 44 -5.08 -2.61 4.40
N ARG A 45 -4.55 -3.81 4.57
CA ARG A 45 -4.35 -4.75 3.47
C ARG A 45 -4.91 -6.10 3.84
N ALA A 46 -5.49 -6.76 2.85
CA ALA A 46 -5.84 -8.16 2.93
C ALA A 46 -5.38 -8.85 1.64
N GLY A 47 -4.81 -10.02 1.75
CA GLY A 47 -4.32 -10.75 0.60
C GLY A 47 -4.54 -12.24 0.72
N LYS A 48 -4.72 -12.87 -0.44
CA LYS A 48 -4.94 -14.30 -0.59
C LYS A 48 -4.16 -14.85 -1.76
N ASP A 49 -3.61 -16.05 -1.57
CA ASP A 49 -3.16 -16.87 -2.71
C ASP A 49 -4.36 -17.59 -3.35
N MET A 50 -4.56 -17.37 -4.65
CA MET A 50 -5.61 -17.97 -5.44
C MET A 50 -5.01 -18.61 -6.69
N ALA A 51 -4.93 -19.94 -6.71
CA ALA A 51 -4.40 -20.70 -7.86
C ALA A 51 -2.99 -20.26 -8.31
N GLY A 52 -2.10 -19.95 -7.35
CA GLY A 52 -0.72 -19.52 -7.61
C GLY A 52 -0.57 -18.06 -8.00
N MET A 53 -1.63 -17.27 -7.84
CA MET A 53 -1.62 -15.83 -7.94
C MET A 53 -1.92 -15.21 -6.57
N ASN A 54 -1.14 -14.24 -6.15
CA ASN A 54 -1.47 -13.44 -4.98
C ASN A 54 -2.43 -12.33 -5.39
N VAL A 55 -3.59 -12.28 -4.75
CA VAL A 55 -4.56 -11.19 -4.90
C VAL A 55 -4.56 -10.38 -3.62
N ASP A 56 -4.31 -9.09 -3.74
CA ASP A 56 -4.25 -8.17 -2.61
C ASP A 56 -5.25 -7.02 -2.80
N ILE A 57 -5.90 -6.61 -1.73
CA ILE A 57 -6.64 -5.36 -1.62
C ILE A 57 -5.98 -4.48 -0.58
N GLN A 58 -5.80 -3.21 -0.90
CA GLN A 58 -5.26 -2.20 0.00
C GLN A 58 -6.20 -1.01 0.07
N VAL A 59 -6.46 -0.55 1.28
CA VAL A 59 -7.12 0.73 1.54
C VAL A 59 -6.14 1.63 2.26
N ARG A 60 -5.98 2.85 1.76
CA ARG A 60 -5.15 3.90 2.37
C ARG A 60 -6.02 5.07 2.75
N THR A 61 -5.78 5.60 3.95
CA THR A 61 -6.25 6.91 4.37
C THR A 61 -5.05 7.74 4.80
N ALA A 62 -4.86 8.91 4.21
CA ALA A 62 -3.82 9.85 4.61
C ALA A 62 -4.45 11.15 5.11
N VAL A 63 -4.03 11.61 6.28
CA VAL A 63 -4.47 12.85 6.90
C VAL A 63 -3.29 13.83 6.88
N PHE A 64 -3.50 15.01 6.30
CA PHE A 64 -2.47 16.03 6.16
C PHE A 64 -2.52 17.02 7.32
N ASP A 65 -1.36 17.43 7.82
CA ASP A 65 -1.23 18.36 8.96
C ASP A 65 -1.88 19.73 8.72
N LYS A 66 -1.91 20.17 7.45
CA LYS A 66 -2.54 21.44 7.05
C LYS A 66 -4.04 21.30 6.70
N GLY A 67 -4.63 20.17 7.06
CA GLY A 67 -6.00 19.84 6.70
C GLY A 67 -6.09 19.15 5.34
N GLY A 68 -7.17 18.39 5.15
CA GLY A 68 -7.40 17.54 3.99
C GLY A 68 -7.16 16.06 4.30
N MET A 69 -7.78 15.24 3.48
CA MET A 69 -7.70 13.79 3.60
C MET A 69 -7.73 13.17 2.21
N LEU A 70 -6.84 12.20 1.98
CA LEU A 70 -6.84 11.36 0.80
C LEU A 70 -7.27 9.94 1.21
N ASN A 71 -8.20 9.39 0.47
CA ASN A 71 -8.53 7.97 0.56
C ASN A 71 -8.20 7.29 -0.76
N SER A 72 -7.63 6.10 -0.71
CA SER A 72 -7.39 5.30 -1.89
C SER A 72 -7.69 3.83 -1.66
N VAL A 73 -8.08 3.16 -2.72
CA VAL A 73 -8.25 1.71 -2.77
C VAL A 73 -7.44 1.18 -3.95
N GLU A 74 -6.64 0.15 -3.71
CA GLU A 74 -5.92 -0.57 -4.76
C GLU A 74 -6.29 -2.05 -4.69
N VAL A 75 -6.52 -2.65 -5.85
CA VAL A 75 -6.68 -4.11 -6.01
C VAL A 75 -5.60 -4.58 -6.96
N THR A 76 -4.81 -5.55 -6.53
CA THR A 76 -3.71 -6.07 -7.32
C THR A 76 -3.75 -7.60 -7.41
N ALA A 77 -3.27 -8.12 -8.52
CA ALA A 77 -3.00 -9.54 -8.69
C ALA A 77 -1.55 -9.71 -9.16
N GLY A 78 -0.85 -10.68 -8.60
CA GLY A 78 0.56 -10.91 -8.91
C GLY A 78 0.93 -12.38 -8.88
N LYS A 79 2.03 -12.70 -9.56
CA LYS A 79 2.58 -14.06 -9.61
C LYS A 79 4.05 -14.05 -9.21
N ASN A 80 4.44 -15.02 -8.39
CA ASN A 80 5.84 -15.22 -8.07
C ASN A 80 6.54 -15.96 -9.21
N ILE A 81 7.61 -15.37 -9.71
CA ILE A 81 8.47 -15.92 -10.76
C ILE A 81 9.91 -15.87 -10.25
N ALA A 82 10.49 -17.00 -9.92
CA ALA A 82 11.86 -17.12 -9.43
C ALA A 82 12.18 -16.21 -8.21
N GLY A 83 11.25 -16.11 -7.26
CA GLY A 83 11.44 -15.30 -6.04
C GLY A 83 11.06 -13.83 -6.16
N ILE A 84 10.72 -13.37 -7.37
CA ILE A 84 10.21 -12.03 -7.63
C ILE A 84 8.71 -12.12 -7.90
N ASN A 85 7.92 -11.37 -7.16
CA ASN A 85 6.49 -11.24 -7.42
C ASN A 85 6.27 -10.05 -8.37
N ALA A 86 5.85 -10.35 -9.60
CA ALA A 86 5.37 -9.37 -10.55
C ALA A 86 3.86 -9.20 -10.37
N PHE A 87 3.39 -7.96 -10.26
CA PHE A 87 1.97 -7.68 -10.02
C PHE A 87 1.48 -6.50 -10.86
N GLY A 88 0.18 -6.51 -11.11
CA GLY A 88 -0.54 -5.41 -11.72
C GLY A 88 -1.90 -5.24 -11.08
N GLY A 89 -2.56 -4.14 -11.34
CA GLY A 89 -3.87 -3.88 -10.75
C GLY A 89 -4.44 -2.53 -11.13
N VAL A 90 -5.47 -2.16 -10.38
CA VAL A 90 -6.18 -0.90 -10.53
C VAL A 90 -6.31 -0.21 -9.18
N GLY A 91 -6.35 1.11 -9.21
CA GLY A 91 -6.54 1.92 -8.02
C GLY A 91 -7.51 3.07 -8.27
N TYR A 92 -8.04 3.55 -7.18
CA TYR A 92 -8.92 4.71 -7.12
C TYR A 92 -8.48 5.60 -5.97
N ASP A 93 -8.21 6.86 -6.24
CA ASP A 93 -7.92 7.90 -5.27
C ASP A 93 -9.10 8.87 -5.17
N ASN A 94 -9.46 9.24 -3.95
CA ASN A 94 -10.51 10.21 -3.66
C ASN A 94 -10.04 11.13 -2.54
N GLY A 95 -9.89 12.40 -2.83
CA GLY A 95 -9.61 13.39 -1.80
C GLY A 95 -8.73 14.53 -2.26
N PHE A 96 -8.43 15.38 -1.31
CA PHE A 96 -7.64 16.58 -1.50
C PHE A 96 -6.26 16.41 -0.88
N ASN A 97 -5.20 16.54 -1.67
CA ASN A 97 -3.81 16.52 -1.18
C ASN A 97 -3.04 17.82 -1.52
N GLY A 98 -3.74 18.89 -1.84
CA GLY A 98 -3.16 20.18 -2.25
C GLY A 98 -2.66 20.25 -3.69
N LYS A 99 -2.51 19.12 -4.39
CA LYS A 99 -2.06 19.05 -5.79
C LYS A 99 -3.08 18.37 -6.71
N VAL A 100 -3.84 17.45 -6.17
CA VAL A 100 -4.84 16.68 -6.89
C VAL A 100 -6.19 16.94 -6.24
N ASN A 101 -7.03 17.68 -6.96
CA ASN A 101 -8.41 17.90 -6.58
C ASN A 101 -9.26 16.94 -7.39
N GLY A 102 -9.95 16.05 -6.70
CA GLY A 102 -10.94 15.19 -7.32
C GLY A 102 -10.63 13.71 -7.19
N ASP A 103 -11.46 12.97 -7.86
CA ASP A 103 -11.47 11.53 -7.89
C ASP A 103 -10.84 11.05 -9.19
N PHE A 104 -9.91 10.10 -9.13
CA PHE A 104 -9.36 9.51 -10.34
C PHE A 104 -9.02 8.03 -10.17
N THR A 105 -9.11 7.30 -11.28
CA THR A 105 -8.72 5.90 -11.38
C THR A 105 -7.40 5.77 -12.13
N TYR A 106 -6.63 4.74 -11.80
CA TYR A 106 -5.34 4.46 -12.45
C TYR A 106 -5.07 2.96 -12.51
N GLY A 107 -4.30 2.54 -13.51
CA GLY A 107 -3.63 1.25 -13.49
C GLY A 107 -2.37 1.31 -12.63
N LEU A 108 -1.87 0.15 -12.24
CA LEU A 108 -0.55 0.05 -11.63
C LEU A 108 0.13 -1.26 -12.01
N VAL A 109 1.46 -1.20 -12.07
CA VAL A 109 2.32 -2.36 -12.26
C VAL A 109 3.50 -2.26 -11.30
N GLY A 110 4.03 -3.40 -10.88
CA GLY A 110 5.16 -3.40 -9.98
C GLY A 110 5.82 -4.75 -9.81
N LEU A 111 6.94 -4.70 -9.10
CA LEU A 111 7.72 -5.86 -8.69
C LEU A 111 7.99 -5.77 -7.20
N LYS A 112 7.94 -6.91 -6.51
CA LYS A 112 8.36 -7.03 -5.11
C LYS A 112 9.13 -8.33 -4.91
N ALA A 113 10.15 -8.27 -4.05
CA ALA A 113 10.93 -9.44 -3.66
C ALA A 113 11.25 -9.38 -2.17
N GLY A 114 11.60 -10.52 -1.59
CA GLY A 114 12.05 -10.60 -0.20
C GLY A 114 12.82 -11.87 0.06
N ALA A 115 13.64 -11.82 1.10
CA ALA A 115 14.48 -12.93 1.51
C ALA A 115 14.64 -12.97 3.03
N PRO A 116 14.76 -14.16 3.64
CA PRO A 116 15.13 -14.29 5.04
C PRO A 116 16.59 -13.87 5.25
N VAL A 117 16.84 -13.10 6.32
CA VAL A 117 18.19 -12.72 6.78
C VAL A 117 18.24 -12.95 8.30
N GLY A 118 18.75 -14.09 8.71
CA GLY A 118 18.69 -14.51 10.10
C GLY A 118 17.23 -14.66 10.60
N PRO A 119 16.85 -14.04 11.71
CA PRO A 119 15.49 -14.08 12.22
C PRO A 119 14.54 -13.10 11.52
N LEU A 120 15.05 -12.26 10.65
CA LEU A 120 14.29 -11.23 9.95
C LEU A 120 13.95 -11.68 8.52
N PHE A 121 12.86 -11.14 7.99
CA PHE A 121 12.55 -11.21 6.57
C PHE A 121 12.68 -9.81 5.97
N THR A 122 13.59 -9.64 5.02
CA THR A 122 13.76 -8.38 4.30
C THR A 122 12.90 -8.37 3.05
N PHE A 123 12.38 -7.21 2.69
CA PHE A 123 11.58 -7.05 1.49
C PHE A 123 11.86 -5.70 0.81
N ALA A 124 11.72 -5.69 -0.51
CA ALA A 124 11.82 -4.47 -1.31
C ALA A 124 10.87 -4.56 -2.50
N GLY A 125 10.55 -3.41 -3.07
CA GLY A 125 9.74 -3.38 -4.27
C GLY A 125 9.68 -2.02 -4.92
N VAL A 126 9.06 -2.02 -6.08
CA VAL A 126 8.76 -0.84 -6.89
C VAL A 126 7.39 -1.01 -7.51
N LYS A 127 6.59 0.04 -7.51
CA LYS A 127 5.36 0.13 -8.30
C LYS A 127 5.28 1.47 -9.00
N THR A 128 4.69 1.49 -10.19
CA THR A 128 4.40 2.72 -10.92
C THR A 128 2.92 2.76 -11.28
N ARG A 129 2.34 3.95 -11.22
CA ARG A 129 0.99 4.21 -11.74
C ARG A 129 1.05 4.32 -13.24
N VAL A 130 0.12 3.65 -13.90
CA VAL A 130 -0.15 3.77 -15.33
C VAL A 130 -1.43 4.58 -15.47
N ASN A 131 -1.28 5.85 -15.78
CA ASN A 131 -2.42 6.75 -15.86
C ASN A 131 -3.12 6.59 -17.21
N TRP A 132 -4.44 6.53 -17.16
CA TRP A 132 -5.29 6.50 -18.36
C TRP A 132 -5.63 7.89 -18.86
N ASP A 133 -5.39 8.91 -18.03
CA ASP A 133 -5.55 10.32 -18.35
C ASP A 133 -4.22 11.05 -18.14
N ASN A 134 -3.82 11.89 -19.08
CA ASN A 134 -2.54 12.62 -19.03
C ASN A 134 -2.51 13.68 -17.92
N ASP A 135 -3.68 14.12 -17.44
CA ASP A 135 -3.79 15.10 -16.36
C ASP A 135 -3.61 14.47 -14.97
N ASN A 136 -3.63 13.14 -14.87
CA ASN A 136 -3.42 12.45 -13.60
C ASN A 136 -1.93 12.44 -13.21
N PRO A 137 -1.61 12.61 -11.91
CA PRO A 137 -0.23 12.66 -11.45
C PRO A 137 0.47 11.31 -11.65
N LYS A 138 1.65 11.36 -12.25
CA LYS A 138 2.54 10.19 -12.38
C LYS A 138 3.24 9.93 -11.05
N GLN A 139 3.32 8.69 -10.66
CA GLN A 139 3.99 8.31 -9.42
C GLN A 139 4.67 6.95 -9.56
N THR A 140 5.94 6.90 -9.20
CA THR A 140 6.68 5.65 -8.99
C THR A 140 7.09 5.58 -7.52
N VAL A 141 6.69 4.53 -6.83
CA VAL A 141 7.00 4.29 -5.41
C VAL A 141 7.99 3.15 -5.31
N THR A 142 9.09 3.38 -4.62
CA THR A 142 10.03 2.35 -4.19
C THR A 142 9.93 2.17 -2.69
N TRP A 143 10.07 0.96 -2.20
CA TRP A 143 10.10 0.68 -0.76
C TRP A 143 11.09 -0.43 -0.43
N LEU A 144 11.56 -0.39 0.79
CA LEU A 144 12.33 -1.45 1.41
C LEU A 144 11.93 -1.55 2.88
N GLY A 145 12.07 -2.73 3.45
CA GLY A 145 11.73 -2.94 4.84
C GLY A 145 12.22 -4.26 5.39
N VAL A 146 11.93 -4.42 6.66
CA VAL A 146 12.19 -5.64 7.41
C VAL A 146 10.94 -6.06 8.16
N SER A 147 10.76 -7.35 8.31
CA SER A 147 9.67 -7.93 9.11
C SER A 147 10.25 -8.95 10.06
N MET A 148 9.76 -8.96 11.30
CA MET A 148 10.13 -9.89 12.33
C MET A 148 8.91 -10.69 12.77
N PRO A 149 8.93 -12.03 12.68
CA PRO A 149 7.86 -12.86 13.20
C PRO A 149 7.88 -12.81 14.74
N LEU A 150 6.74 -12.50 15.34
CA LEU A 150 6.52 -12.58 16.78
C LEU A 150 5.97 -13.97 17.17
N THR A 151 5.14 -14.51 16.29
CA THR A 151 4.59 -15.87 16.39
C THR A 151 4.53 -16.48 15.00
N LYS A 152 4.01 -17.72 14.88
CA LYS A 152 3.77 -18.36 13.57
C LYS A 152 2.75 -17.57 12.70
N ALA A 153 1.85 -16.84 13.34
CA ALA A 153 0.76 -16.12 12.66
C ALA A 153 0.96 -14.61 12.65
N VAL A 154 1.79 -14.02 13.53
CA VAL A 154 1.89 -12.57 13.72
C VAL A 154 3.30 -12.11 13.45
N SER A 155 3.43 -11.05 12.66
CA SER A 155 4.71 -10.36 12.44
C SER A 155 4.54 -8.85 12.52
N VAL A 156 5.63 -8.18 12.93
CA VAL A 156 5.76 -6.71 12.86
C VAL A 156 6.74 -6.34 11.78
N SER A 157 6.57 -5.16 11.19
CA SER A 157 7.44 -4.66 10.13
C SER A 157 7.82 -3.21 10.35
N ALA A 158 8.97 -2.83 9.80
CA ALA A 158 9.36 -1.45 9.61
C ALA A 158 9.76 -1.26 8.14
N SER A 159 9.42 -0.12 7.57
CA SER A 159 9.65 0.16 6.16
C SER A 159 10.04 1.61 5.92
N LEU A 160 10.77 1.80 4.83
CA LEU A 160 11.08 3.10 4.24
C LEU A 160 10.52 3.09 2.82
N SER A 161 9.89 4.17 2.42
CA SER A 161 9.45 4.32 1.04
C SER A 161 9.79 5.71 0.50
N ARG A 162 9.89 5.77 -0.83
CA ARG A 162 10.08 7.01 -1.57
C ARG A 162 9.26 6.97 -2.83
N SER A 163 8.51 8.04 -3.07
CA SER A 163 7.85 8.25 -4.35
C SER A 163 8.58 9.35 -5.14
N LEU A 164 8.51 9.22 -6.46
CA LEU A 164 9.17 10.06 -7.44
C LEU A 164 8.15 10.51 -8.48
N GLN A 165 8.53 11.50 -9.32
CA GLN A 165 7.76 12.13 -10.37
C GLN A 165 6.86 13.24 -9.82
N ASP A 166 5.57 13.30 -10.20
CA ASP A 166 4.68 14.42 -9.83
C ASP A 166 4.37 14.48 -8.34
N ILE A 167 4.46 13.34 -7.67
CA ILE A 167 4.33 13.22 -6.21
C ILE A 167 5.66 12.75 -5.64
N GLU A 168 6.37 13.63 -4.95
CA GLU A 168 7.65 13.31 -4.31
C GLU A 168 7.51 13.24 -2.80
N GLU A 169 7.43 12.04 -2.28
CA GLU A 169 7.25 11.76 -0.86
C GLU A 169 8.35 10.82 -0.34
N LYS A 170 8.68 10.95 0.93
CA LYS A 170 9.42 9.96 1.71
C LYS A 170 8.54 9.53 2.87
N ALA A 171 8.53 8.25 3.18
CA ALA A 171 7.81 7.77 4.34
C ALA A 171 8.62 6.77 5.16
N VAL A 172 8.34 6.77 6.45
CA VAL A 172 8.80 5.76 7.41
C VAL A 172 7.56 5.13 8.00
N GLY A 173 7.48 3.83 7.95
CA GLY A 173 6.30 3.09 8.36
C GLY A 173 6.60 1.95 9.33
N VAL A 174 5.59 1.63 10.12
CA VAL A 174 5.54 0.43 10.96
C VAL A 174 4.24 -0.31 10.70
N GLY A 175 4.29 -1.63 10.79
CA GLY A 175 3.13 -2.45 10.46
C GLY A 175 3.00 -3.69 11.31
N LEU A 176 1.78 -4.18 11.38
CA LEU A 176 1.41 -5.47 11.97
C LEU A 176 0.73 -6.31 10.92
N ARG A 177 1.12 -7.58 10.81
CA ARG A 177 0.50 -8.55 9.90
C ARG A 177 0.10 -9.80 10.65
N VAL A 178 -1.10 -10.27 10.38
CA VAL A 178 -1.63 -11.55 10.83
C VAL A 178 -1.86 -12.45 9.62
N SER A 179 -1.26 -13.64 9.64
CA SER A 179 -1.40 -14.66 8.58
C SER A 179 -2.15 -15.87 9.11
N TYR A 180 -3.03 -16.51 8.32
CA TYR A 180 -3.87 -17.65 8.70
C TYR A 180 -4.27 -18.51 7.49
#